data_9225d007f33531929d71d6e30d8e9fe4
#
_entry.id   9225d007f33531929d71d6e30d8e9fe4
#
_cell.length_a   1.000
_cell.length_b   1.000
_cell.length_c   1.000
_cell.angle_alpha   90.00
_cell.angle_beta   90.00
_cell.angle_gamma   90.00
#
_symmetry.space_group_name_H-M   'P 1'
#
loop_
_entity.id
_entity.type
_entity.pdbx_description
1 polymer ?
#
loop_
_entity_poly.entity_id
_entity_poly.type
_entity_poly.pdbx_seq_one_letter_code
_entity_poly.pdbx_strand_id
1 'polypeptide(L)'
;MRGKLCIGCISDTAPQPLLVRSKLGIYSICSVGIIRNAEQLSTELLESGCANFETMSSGSINSGSLIGALIAQKDNFTEGIRYAQSKIEGTMSLIILTKDGIIAARDQYGRLPIIVGKRSDGYCVSLESFAFQKLGYSTYKELRPGEIDMITADGCEVLSDGDESKMHICSFMWTYYGYPNAVYEGVTVETMRTRNGEIMAENDIKNGKLPDVDYVCGIPDSGVPHAIGYANRSGIPFARPFIKYTPTWPRSFMPTNQTMRNQVAKMKLIPVHELIEGKKLLFVDDSIVRGTQMRETVEFLYENGAKEVHMRSACPPIMYGCKYLNFSRSTSEMELIARQIIDEAEGADGIRFI
;
A
#
# COMPACT_ATOMS: atom_id res chain seq x y z
N MET A 1 4.88 30.48 0.07
CA MET A 1 5.60 30.05 -1.15
C MET A 1 5.13 30.92 -2.31
N ARG A 2 6.08 31.39 -3.14
CA ARG A 2 5.73 32.12 -4.38
C ARG A 2 6.18 31.24 -5.54
N GLY A 3 5.26 30.61 -6.24
CA GLY A 3 5.54 29.75 -7.40
C GLY A 3 4.23 29.21 -7.98
N LYS A 4 4.28 28.81 -9.27
CA LYS A 4 3.14 28.21 -9.97
C LYS A 4 3.10 26.68 -9.87
N LEU A 5 4.24 26.07 -9.51
CA LEU A 5 4.41 24.61 -9.43
C LEU A 5 5.04 24.23 -8.09
N CYS A 6 4.62 23.10 -7.54
CA CYS A 6 5.25 22.52 -6.34
C CYS A 6 5.11 20.99 -6.35
N ILE A 7 6.06 20.31 -5.71
CA ILE A 7 5.94 18.90 -5.35
C ILE A 7 6.13 18.74 -3.85
N GLY A 8 5.60 17.67 -3.29
CA GLY A 8 5.76 17.32 -1.89
C GLY A 8 5.68 15.82 -1.69
N CYS A 9 6.20 15.32 -0.58
CA CYS A 9 6.15 13.93 -0.21
C CYS A 9 5.97 13.79 1.30
N ILE A 10 5.19 12.80 1.71
CA ILE A 10 5.17 12.29 3.08
C ILE A 10 5.94 10.98 3.03
N SER A 11 7.08 10.91 3.71
CA SER A 11 7.96 9.74 3.72
C SER A 11 8.43 9.45 5.15
N ASP A 12 8.42 8.19 5.52
CA ASP A 12 8.98 7.68 6.78
C ASP A 12 10.34 6.98 6.59
N THR A 13 10.83 6.91 5.35
CA THR A 13 12.03 6.15 4.99
C THR A 13 13.18 7.03 4.52
N ALA A 14 12.92 7.98 3.62
CA ALA A 14 13.96 8.80 3.02
C ALA A 14 13.55 10.28 2.98
N PRO A 15 14.48 11.23 3.18
CA PRO A 15 14.22 12.65 2.95
C PRO A 15 13.81 12.89 1.49
N GLN A 16 12.63 13.48 1.30
CA GLN A 16 12.08 13.81 -0.01
C GLN A 16 11.22 15.08 0.12
N PRO A 17 11.07 15.90 -0.92
CA PRO A 17 11.73 15.86 -2.23
C PRO A 17 13.24 16.10 -2.15
N LEU A 18 14.02 15.36 -2.95
CA LEU A 18 15.46 15.59 -3.07
C LEU A 18 15.76 16.58 -4.19
N LEU A 19 16.56 17.60 -3.91
CA LEU A 19 17.06 18.54 -4.91
C LEU A 19 18.30 17.94 -5.58
N VAL A 20 18.25 17.81 -6.91
CA VAL A 20 19.31 17.23 -7.74
C VAL A 20 19.86 18.28 -8.69
N ARG A 21 21.19 18.30 -8.85
CA ARG A 21 21.87 19.04 -9.92
C ARG A 21 22.62 18.05 -10.81
N SER A 22 22.30 18.04 -12.09
CA SER A 22 22.93 17.17 -13.09
C SER A 22 23.15 17.92 -14.40
N LYS A 23 23.62 17.23 -15.45
CA LYS A 23 23.68 17.79 -16.80
C LYS A 23 22.31 18.19 -17.37
N LEU A 24 21.20 17.64 -16.83
CA LEU A 24 19.84 18.00 -17.19
C LEU A 24 19.32 19.26 -16.48
N GLY A 25 20.17 19.90 -15.68
CA GLY A 25 19.84 21.10 -14.91
C GLY A 25 19.60 20.83 -13.44
N ILE A 26 18.84 21.73 -12.80
CA ILE A 26 18.42 21.61 -11.42
C ILE A 26 16.95 21.19 -11.41
N TYR A 27 16.65 20.14 -10.66
CA TYR A 27 15.28 19.62 -10.50
C TYR A 27 15.09 19.01 -9.11
N SER A 28 13.84 18.78 -8.74
CA SER A 28 13.53 18.11 -7.48
C SER A 28 12.78 16.81 -7.78
N ILE A 29 13.10 15.75 -7.05
CA ILE A 29 12.55 14.40 -7.27
C ILE A 29 11.88 13.85 -6.02
N CYS A 30 10.69 13.28 -6.21
CA CYS A 30 10.04 12.35 -5.27
C CYS A 30 9.89 10.99 -5.95
N SER A 31 10.13 9.93 -5.22
CA SER A 31 9.94 8.55 -5.71
C SER A 31 9.27 7.67 -4.68
N VAL A 32 8.58 6.64 -5.17
CA VAL A 32 7.97 5.61 -4.34
C VAL A 32 8.24 4.24 -4.97
N GLY A 33 8.55 3.28 -4.10
CA GLY A 33 8.86 1.91 -4.46
C GLY A 33 10.14 1.43 -3.79
N ILE A 34 10.53 0.19 -4.10
CA ILE A 34 11.73 -0.46 -3.59
C ILE A 34 12.65 -0.79 -4.76
N ILE A 35 13.90 -0.37 -4.67
CA ILE A 35 14.97 -0.72 -5.60
C ILE A 35 15.76 -1.86 -4.95
N ARG A 36 15.59 -3.08 -5.45
CA ARG A 36 16.22 -4.28 -4.86
C ARG A 36 17.71 -4.38 -5.14
N ASN A 37 18.13 -3.92 -6.31
CA ASN A 37 19.51 -3.93 -6.77
C ASN A 37 20.22 -2.58 -6.55
N ALA A 38 19.81 -1.81 -5.53
CA ALA A 38 20.35 -0.47 -5.27
C ALA A 38 21.88 -0.47 -5.05
N GLU A 39 22.40 -1.41 -4.26
CA GLU A 39 23.84 -1.55 -3.99
C GLU A 39 24.62 -1.87 -5.28
N GLN A 40 24.12 -2.80 -6.08
CA GLN A 40 24.74 -3.15 -7.36
C GLN A 40 24.78 -1.94 -8.30
N LEU A 41 23.65 -1.26 -8.48
CA LEU A 41 23.55 -0.10 -9.39
C LEU A 41 24.45 1.05 -8.92
N SER A 42 24.54 1.26 -7.60
CA SER A 42 25.41 2.30 -7.07
C SER A 42 26.90 1.98 -7.29
N THR A 43 27.31 0.73 -7.14
CA THR A 43 28.68 0.29 -7.43
C THR A 43 29.01 0.49 -8.91
N GLU A 44 28.15 0.05 -9.83
CA GLU A 44 28.33 0.23 -11.27
C GLU A 44 28.46 1.71 -11.65
N LEU A 45 27.66 2.59 -11.04
CA LEU A 45 27.72 4.04 -11.29
C LEU A 45 29.00 4.67 -10.74
N LEU A 46 29.46 4.27 -9.55
CA LEU A 46 30.72 4.75 -8.97
C LEU A 46 31.93 4.30 -9.80
N GLU A 47 31.98 3.06 -10.26
CA GLU A 47 33.03 2.53 -11.12
C GLU A 47 33.06 3.23 -12.49
N SER A 48 31.90 3.69 -12.99
CA SER A 48 31.81 4.48 -14.21
C SER A 48 32.21 5.95 -14.06
N GLY A 49 32.67 6.35 -12.86
CA GLY A 49 33.06 7.72 -12.54
C GLY A 49 31.90 8.67 -12.23
N CYS A 50 30.70 8.12 -12.03
CA CYS A 50 29.57 8.89 -11.51
C CYS A 50 29.84 9.27 -10.06
N ALA A 51 29.59 10.51 -9.73
CA ALA A 51 29.88 11.07 -8.42
C ALA A 51 28.95 10.55 -7.31
N ASN A 52 29.11 11.08 -6.14
CA ASN A 52 28.53 10.74 -4.84
C ASN A 52 27.02 10.51 -4.79
N PHE A 53 26.59 9.58 -3.94
CA PHE A 53 25.20 9.39 -3.55
C PHE A 53 24.92 9.96 -2.17
N GLU A 54 23.74 10.49 -1.97
CA GLU A 54 23.26 10.81 -0.64
C GLU A 54 23.01 9.49 0.13
N THR A 55 23.67 9.37 1.28
CA THR A 55 23.57 8.22 2.17
C THR A 55 22.72 8.59 3.38
N MET A 56 21.79 7.72 3.74
CA MET A 56 20.95 7.91 4.93
C MET A 56 21.72 7.53 6.21
N SER A 57 21.22 7.96 7.36
CA SER A 57 21.80 7.62 8.66
C SER A 57 21.88 6.12 8.94
N SER A 58 21.07 5.32 8.25
CA SER A 58 21.12 3.84 8.27
C SER A 58 22.26 3.23 7.46
N GLY A 59 23.02 4.05 6.71
CA GLY A 59 24.02 3.60 5.75
C GLY A 59 23.48 3.23 4.37
N SER A 60 22.16 3.20 4.19
CA SER A 60 21.52 2.89 2.90
C SER A 60 21.55 4.11 1.97
N ILE A 61 21.56 3.87 0.67
CA ILE A 61 21.55 4.92 -0.36
C ILE A 61 20.15 5.51 -0.47
N ASN A 62 20.06 6.84 -0.57
CA ASN A 62 18.79 7.53 -0.86
C ASN A 62 18.32 7.15 -2.27
N SER A 63 17.13 6.56 -2.39
CA SER A 63 16.55 6.09 -3.65
C SER A 63 16.42 7.23 -4.68
N GLY A 64 16.04 8.44 -4.25
CA GLY A 64 15.94 9.61 -5.13
C GLY A 64 17.29 10.01 -5.72
N SER A 65 18.37 9.91 -4.93
CA SER A 65 19.75 10.18 -5.38
C SER A 65 20.20 9.16 -6.44
N LEU A 66 19.96 7.87 -6.20
CA LEU A 66 20.27 6.80 -7.15
C LEU A 66 19.49 6.93 -8.46
N ILE A 67 18.18 7.17 -8.37
CA ILE A 67 17.33 7.40 -9.54
C ILE A 67 17.81 8.63 -10.32
N GLY A 68 18.12 9.73 -9.65
CA GLY A 68 18.66 10.95 -10.27
C GLY A 68 19.96 10.71 -11.01
N ALA A 69 20.86 9.90 -10.46
CA ALA A 69 22.12 9.51 -11.10
C ALA A 69 21.89 8.62 -12.34
N LEU A 70 20.95 7.68 -12.29
CA LEU A 70 20.57 6.86 -13.44
C LEU A 70 19.96 7.72 -14.55
N ILE A 71 19.06 8.63 -14.22
CA ILE A 71 18.43 9.56 -15.18
C ILE A 71 19.51 10.41 -15.86
N ALA A 72 20.50 10.88 -15.11
CA ALA A 72 21.59 11.71 -15.63
C ALA A 72 22.55 10.97 -16.60
N GLN A 73 22.44 9.65 -16.76
CA GLN A 73 23.21 8.92 -17.77
C GLN A 73 22.74 9.22 -19.22
N LYS A 74 21.54 9.80 -19.39
CA LYS A 74 20.96 10.14 -20.69
C LYS A 74 20.86 11.66 -20.89
N ASP A 75 20.57 12.09 -22.13
CA ASP A 75 20.63 13.50 -22.48
C ASP A 75 19.31 14.25 -22.31
N ASN A 76 18.23 13.54 -22.00
CA ASN A 76 16.93 14.11 -21.63
C ASN A 76 16.23 13.27 -20.56
N PHE A 77 15.20 13.85 -19.92
CA PHE A 77 14.47 13.17 -18.86
C PHE A 77 13.76 11.92 -19.32
N THR A 78 13.14 11.93 -20.49
CA THR A 78 12.37 10.79 -21.01
C THR A 78 13.25 9.55 -21.20
N GLU A 79 14.38 9.71 -21.89
CA GLU A 79 15.36 8.63 -22.06
C GLU A 79 16.00 8.21 -20.74
N GLY A 80 16.29 9.18 -19.86
CA GLY A 80 16.84 8.93 -18.52
C GLY A 80 15.91 8.11 -17.64
N ILE A 81 14.63 8.44 -17.62
CA ILE A 81 13.61 7.69 -16.87
C ILE A 81 13.44 6.29 -17.45
N ARG A 82 13.39 6.15 -18.77
CA ARG A 82 13.34 4.84 -19.45
C ARG A 82 14.56 3.99 -19.13
N TYR A 83 15.73 4.59 -19.12
CA TYR A 83 16.97 3.92 -18.73
C TYR A 83 16.92 3.46 -17.27
N ALA A 84 16.51 4.32 -16.34
CA ALA A 84 16.33 3.95 -14.94
C ALA A 84 15.32 2.81 -14.76
N GLN A 85 14.15 2.88 -15.42
CA GLN A 85 13.16 1.82 -15.44
C GLN A 85 13.72 0.48 -15.93
N SER A 86 14.61 0.49 -16.94
CA SER A 86 15.21 -0.72 -17.49
C SER A 86 16.28 -1.36 -16.61
N LYS A 87 16.89 -0.57 -15.71
CA LYS A 87 17.98 -1.02 -14.82
C LYS A 87 17.50 -1.44 -13.45
N ILE A 88 16.41 -0.83 -12.97
CA ILE A 88 15.90 -1.05 -11.61
C ILE A 88 15.16 -2.39 -11.55
N GLU A 89 15.63 -3.26 -10.66
CA GLU A 89 14.89 -4.41 -10.19
C GLU A 89 14.02 -3.99 -9.01
N GLY A 90 12.71 -3.96 -9.20
CA GLY A 90 11.79 -3.53 -8.14
C GLY A 90 10.64 -2.68 -8.67
N THR A 91 10.35 -1.59 -7.98
CA THR A 91 9.29 -0.64 -8.32
C THR A 91 9.83 0.78 -8.25
N MET A 92 9.50 1.58 -9.26
CA MET A 92 9.87 2.99 -9.31
C MET A 92 8.76 3.79 -9.97
N SER A 93 7.91 4.43 -9.19
CA SER A 93 7.06 5.53 -9.65
C SER A 93 7.63 6.84 -9.12
N LEU A 94 7.62 7.91 -9.92
CA LEU A 94 8.28 9.16 -9.55
C LEU A 94 7.57 10.41 -10.08
N ILE A 95 7.85 11.51 -9.40
CA ILE A 95 7.45 12.86 -9.79
C ILE A 95 8.69 13.75 -9.74
N ILE A 96 8.97 14.46 -10.85
CA ILE A 96 10.09 15.38 -10.95
C ILE A 96 9.57 16.79 -11.20
N LEU A 97 9.95 17.75 -10.36
CA LEU A 97 9.73 19.17 -10.60
C LEU A 97 10.92 19.75 -11.37
N THR A 98 10.66 20.23 -12.56
CA THR A 98 11.62 20.94 -13.43
C THR A 98 11.25 22.42 -13.54
N LYS A 99 12.07 23.19 -14.23
CA LYS A 99 11.73 24.60 -14.55
C LYS A 99 10.55 24.72 -15.54
N ASP A 100 10.29 23.67 -16.34
CA ASP A 100 9.31 23.69 -17.42
C ASP A 100 7.98 23.07 -17.02
N GLY A 101 7.96 22.22 -15.98
CA GLY A 101 6.75 21.53 -15.52
C GLY A 101 7.05 20.43 -14.51
N ILE A 102 6.06 19.60 -14.28
CA ILE A 102 6.16 18.39 -13.45
C ILE A 102 6.15 17.19 -14.39
N ILE A 103 7.20 16.37 -14.32
CA ILE A 103 7.23 15.07 -15.00
C ILE A 103 6.70 14.03 -14.02
N ALA A 104 5.68 13.29 -14.43
CA ALA A 104 5.15 12.13 -13.72
C ALA A 104 5.48 10.86 -14.52
N ALA A 105 6.04 9.85 -13.86
CA ALA A 105 6.38 8.58 -14.50
C ALA A 105 5.93 7.39 -13.64
N ARG A 106 5.03 6.58 -14.20
CA ARG A 106 4.55 5.37 -13.55
C ARG A 106 5.57 4.24 -13.72
N ASP A 107 5.71 3.42 -12.69
CA ASP A 107 6.49 2.17 -12.74
C ASP A 107 6.20 1.37 -14.01
N GLN A 108 7.23 0.74 -14.58
CA GLN A 108 7.12 -0.02 -15.84
C GLN A 108 6.10 -1.15 -15.82
N TYR A 109 5.72 -1.62 -14.64
CA TYR A 109 4.70 -2.66 -14.42
C TYR A 109 3.40 -2.10 -13.80
N GLY A 110 3.33 -0.79 -13.59
CA GLY A 110 2.14 -0.14 -13.06
C GLY A 110 1.72 -0.59 -11.66
N ARG A 111 2.64 -1.07 -10.82
CA ARG A 111 2.35 -1.65 -9.49
C ARG A 111 1.68 -0.68 -8.54
N LEU A 112 2.04 0.60 -8.64
CA LEU A 112 1.35 1.70 -7.98
C LEU A 112 0.74 2.63 -9.02
N PRO A 113 -0.44 3.22 -8.76
CA PRO A 113 -1.04 4.19 -9.67
C PRO A 113 -0.26 5.51 -9.67
N ILE A 114 -0.36 6.25 -10.75
CA ILE A 114 -0.13 7.70 -10.82
C ILE A 114 -1.33 8.31 -11.51
N ILE A 115 -2.01 9.20 -10.81
CA ILE A 115 -3.28 9.75 -11.24
C ILE A 115 -3.12 11.26 -11.42
N VAL A 116 -3.58 11.78 -12.55
CA VAL A 116 -3.62 13.21 -12.86
C VAL A 116 -5.04 13.73 -12.60
N GLY A 117 -5.14 14.75 -11.79
CA GLY A 117 -6.37 15.51 -11.55
C GLY A 117 -6.37 16.81 -12.31
N LYS A 118 -7.56 17.26 -12.74
CA LYS A 118 -7.78 18.53 -13.46
C LYS A 118 -8.80 19.37 -12.74
N ARG A 119 -8.52 20.67 -12.71
CA ARG A 119 -9.43 21.74 -12.27
C ARG A 119 -9.38 22.88 -13.31
N SER A 120 -10.29 23.86 -13.22
CA SER A 120 -10.35 24.98 -14.15
C SER A 120 -9.08 25.85 -14.22
N ASP A 121 -8.29 25.86 -13.15
CA ASP A 121 -7.10 26.68 -12.97
C ASP A 121 -5.77 25.87 -12.93
N GLY A 122 -5.80 24.56 -13.25
CA GLY A 122 -4.59 23.77 -13.32
C GLY A 122 -4.77 22.27 -13.14
N TYR A 123 -3.63 21.61 -12.99
CA TYR A 123 -3.52 20.16 -12.84
C TYR A 123 -2.82 19.81 -11.53
N CYS A 124 -3.08 18.61 -11.02
CA CYS A 124 -2.33 17.99 -9.95
C CYS A 124 -2.00 16.55 -10.30
N VAL A 125 -1.01 15.98 -9.63
CA VAL A 125 -0.63 14.58 -9.77
C VAL A 125 -0.45 13.96 -8.39
N SER A 126 -0.95 12.75 -8.21
CA SER A 126 -0.88 12.01 -6.94
C SER A 126 -0.88 10.50 -7.20
N LEU A 127 -0.44 9.74 -6.20
CA LEU A 127 -0.64 8.29 -6.12
C LEU A 127 -2.05 7.92 -5.63
N GLU A 128 -2.78 8.91 -5.09
CA GLU A 128 -4.09 8.73 -4.45
C GLU A 128 -5.11 9.70 -5.04
N SER A 129 -6.26 9.19 -5.47
CA SER A 129 -7.35 10.00 -6.02
C SER A 129 -8.26 10.64 -4.96
N PHE A 130 -8.25 10.13 -3.71
CA PHE A 130 -9.19 10.59 -2.67
C PHE A 130 -9.06 12.08 -2.35
N ALA A 131 -7.83 12.62 -2.40
CA ALA A 131 -7.57 14.02 -2.12
C ALA A 131 -8.16 14.97 -3.18
N PHE A 132 -8.35 14.50 -4.41
CA PHE A 132 -8.88 15.32 -5.51
C PHE A 132 -10.26 15.88 -5.19
N GLN A 133 -11.17 15.06 -4.67
CA GLN A 133 -12.51 15.50 -4.28
C GLN A 133 -12.47 16.61 -3.22
N LYS A 134 -11.54 16.51 -2.25
CA LYS A 134 -11.38 17.53 -1.20
C LYS A 134 -10.82 18.85 -1.72
N LEU A 135 -10.01 18.79 -2.78
CA LEU A 135 -9.34 19.94 -3.37
C LEU A 135 -10.06 20.49 -4.61
N GLY A 136 -11.21 19.92 -4.97
CA GLY A 136 -12.01 20.33 -6.11
C GLY A 136 -11.42 19.95 -7.48
N TYR A 137 -10.58 18.90 -7.52
CA TYR A 137 -10.10 18.31 -8.76
C TYR A 137 -10.98 17.13 -9.16
N SER A 138 -11.13 16.94 -10.48
CA SER A 138 -11.67 15.72 -11.08
C SER A 138 -10.52 14.87 -11.60
N THR A 139 -10.65 13.55 -11.52
CA THR A 139 -9.70 12.65 -12.18
C THR A 139 -9.70 12.91 -13.70
N TYR A 140 -8.54 13.23 -14.24
CA TYR A 140 -8.35 13.48 -15.67
C TYR A 140 -7.87 12.23 -16.39
N LYS A 141 -6.83 11.58 -15.88
CA LYS A 141 -6.32 10.30 -16.38
C LYS A 141 -5.53 9.57 -15.29
N GLU A 142 -5.39 8.28 -15.46
CA GLU A 142 -4.45 7.42 -14.74
C GLU A 142 -3.37 6.99 -15.74
N LEU A 143 -2.09 7.14 -15.39
CA LEU A 143 -0.98 6.80 -16.28
C LEU A 143 -0.93 5.28 -16.47
N ARG A 144 -0.66 4.83 -17.69
CA ARG A 144 -0.42 3.41 -18.00
C ARG A 144 0.94 2.93 -17.46
N PRO A 145 1.16 1.62 -17.32
CA PRO A 145 2.48 1.07 -16.96
C PRO A 145 3.59 1.65 -17.81
N GLY A 146 4.61 2.23 -17.19
CA GLY A 146 5.75 2.84 -17.83
C GLY A 146 5.48 4.18 -18.52
N GLU A 147 4.29 4.75 -18.49
CA GLU A 147 3.96 6.03 -19.10
C GLU A 147 4.69 7.19 -18.40
N ILE A 148 5.10 8.18 -19.19
CA ILE A 148 5.79 9.38 -18.74
C ILE A 148 5.06 10.59 -19.32
N ASP A 149 4.55 11.46 -18.44
CA ASP A 149 3.83 12.66 -18.81
C ASP A 149 4.53 13.93 -18.31
N MET A 150 4.43 15.02 -19.09
CA MET A 150 4.74 16.38 -18.66
C MET A 150 3.45 17.09 -18.28
N ILE A 151 3.40 17.62 -17.07
CA ILE A 151 2.24 18.31 -16.51
C ILE A 151 2.62 19.76 -16.24
N THR A 152 1.88 20.68 -16.87
CA THR A 152 2.00 22.14 -16.71
C THR A 152 0.69 22.71 -16.19
N ALA A 153 0.63 24.03 -16.03
CA ALA A 153 -0.64 24.70 -15.71
C ALA A 153 -1.65 24.58 -16.87
N ASP A 154 -1.15 24.49 -18.11
CA ASP A 154 -1.95 24.58 -19.32
C ASP A 154 -2.33 23.19 -19.88
N GLY A 155 -1.63 22.13 -19.49
CA GLY A 155 -1.88 20.82 -20.07
C GLY A 155 -1.14 19.65 -19.40
N CYS A 156 -1.48 18.48 -19.90
CA CYS A 156 -0.81 17.21 -19.62
C CYS A 156 -0.44 16.57 -20.96
N GLU A 157 0.85 16.44 -21.24
CA GLU A 157 1.41 15.95 -22.50
C GLU A 157 2.10 14.60 -22.25
N VAL A 158 1.81 13.61 -23.08
CA VAL A 158 2.48 12.31 -23.06
C VAL A 158 3.86 12.43 -23.68
N LEU A 159 4.92 12.30 -22.90
CA LEU A 159 6.31 12.26 -23.37
C LEU A 159 6.75 10.88 -23.85
N SER A 160 6.16 9.84 -23.25
CA SER A 160 6.42 8.45 -23.62
C SER A 160 5.24 7.57 -23.24
N ASP A 161 4.70 6.87 -24.24
CA ASP A 161 3.55 5.98 -24.05
C ASP A 161 3.84 4.83 -23.08
N GLY A 162 2.79 4.44 -22.34
CA GLY A 162 2.77 3.26 -21.50
C GLY A 162 2.35 1.99 -22.27
N ASP A 163 2.43 0.86 -21.58
CA ASP A 163 2.09 -0.46 -22.13
C ASP A 163 1.15 -1.20 -21.17
N GLU A 164 -0.15 -1.18 -21.46
CA GLU A 164 -1.19 -1.86 -20.65
C GLU A 164 -0.95 -3.37 -20.49
N SER A 165 -0.30 -4.01 -21.47
CA SER A 165 -0.01 -5.43 -21.40
C SER A 165 0.93 -5.82 -20.25
N LYS A 166 1.63 -4.84 -19.67
CA LYS A 166 2.55 -4.99 -18.55
C LYS A 166 1.94 -4.72 -17.18
N MET A 167 0.63 -4.52 -17.10
CA MET A 167 -0.03 -4.19 -15.84
C MET A 167 0.12 -5.29 -14.78
N HIS A 168 0.74 -4.95 -13.67
CA HIS A 168 0.91 -5.79 -12.48
C HIS A 168 0.56 -5.00 -11.21
N ILE A 169 -0.55 -4.27 -11.24
CA ILE A 169 -0.99 -3.48 -10.09
C ILE A 169 -1.18 -4.39 -8.86
N CYS A 170 -0.81 -3.90 -7.69
CA CYS A 170 -0.90 -4.65 -6.46
C CYS A 170 -2.34 -4.72 -5.96
N SER A 171 -2.91 -5.93 -5.82
CA SER A 171 -4.28 -6.13 -5.29
C SER A 171 -4.46 -5.61 -3.86
N PHE A 172 -3.38 -5.49 -3.07
CA PHE A 172 -3.39 -4.90 -1.75
C PHE A 172 -3.74 -3.40 -1.74
N MET A 173 -3.65 -2.72 -2.89
CA MET A 173 -4.17 -1.36 -3.03
C MET A 173 -5.65 -1.29 -2.67
N TRP A 174 -6.44 -2.27 -3.09
CA TRP A 174 -7.86 -2.35 -2.74
C TRP A 174 -8.10 -3.08 -1.42
N THR A 175 -7.49 -4.22 -1.21
CA THR A 175 -7.80 -5.08 -0.06
C THR A 175 -7.49 -4.40 1.27
N TYR A 176 -6.36 -3.67 1.36
CA TYR A 176 -5.88 -3.11 2.63
C TYR A 176 -5.45 -1.65 2.55
N TYR A 177 -4.56 -1.30 1.58
CA TYR A 177 -3.77 -0.08 1.66
C TYR A 177 -4.56 1.17 1.27
N GLY A 178 -5.34 1.11 0.19
CA GLY A 178 -6.04 2.27 -0.39
C GLY A 178 -7.06 2.89 0.56
N TYR A 179 -7.21 4.20 0.45
CA TYR A 179 -8.26 4.91 1.18
C TYR A 179 -9.64 4.50 0.64
N PRO A 180 -10.69 4.38 1.47
CA PRO A 180 -11.98 3.81 1.05
C PRO A 180 -12.60 4.40 -0.22
N ASN A 181 -12.53 5.73 -0.39
CA ASN A 181 -13.06 6.39 -1.59
C ASN A 181 -12.04 6.56 -2.73
N ALA A 182 -10.83 6.02 -2.60
CA ALA A 182 -9.87 6.03 -3.69
C ALA A 182 -10.34 5.13 -4.85
N VAL A 183 -9.98 5.52 -6.05
CA VAL A 183 -10.28 4.78 -7.28
C VAL A 183 -8.96 4.47 -7.97
N TYR A 184 -8.72 3.21 -8.29
CA TYR A 184 -7.58 2.75 -9.06
C TYR A 184 -8.09 1.89 -10.20
N GLU A 185 -7.60 2.10 -11.42
CA GLU A 185 -8.03 1.40 -12.62
C GLU A 185 -9.58 1.33 -12.75
N GLY A 186 -10.25 2.45 -12.44
CA GLY A 186 -11.70 2.55 -12.49
C GLY A 186 -12.47 1.84 -11.37
N VAL A 187 -11.80 1.20 -10.40
CA VAL A 187 -12.45 0.44 -9.32
C VAL A 187 -12.27 1.15 -7.98
N THR A 188 -13.38 1.49 -7.32
CA THR A 188 -13.39 2.10 -5.99
C THR A 188 -13.00 1.06 -4.93
N VAL A 189 -12.14 1.45 -3.99
CA VAL A 189 -11.66 0.60 -2.91
C VAL A 189 -12.82 0.05 -2.06
N GLU A 190 -13.72 0.89 -1.58
CA GLU A 190 -14.86 0.48 -0.75
C GLU A 190 -15.78 -0.52 -1.46
N THR A 191 -16.08 -0.27 -2.74
CA THR A 191 -16.93 -1.15 -3.55
C THR A 191 -16.27 -2.52 -3.73
N MET A 192 -14.97 -2.54 -4.02
CA MET A 192 -14.22 -3.80 -4.16
C MET A 192 -14.25 -4.61 -2.86
N ARG A 193 -13.98 -3.96 -1.71
CA ARG A 193 -14.01 -4.63 -0.41
C ARG A 193 -15.37 -5.22 -0.09
N THR A 194 -16.44 -4.46 -0.32
CA THR A 194 -17.81 -4.94 -0.13
C THR A 194 -18.09 -6.14 -1.03
N ARG A 195 -17.76 -6.05 -2.32
CA ARG A 195 -17.95 -7.16 -3.26
C ARG A 195 -17.14 -8.40 -2.91
N ASN A 196 -15.91 -8.22 -2.41
CA ASN A 196 -15.09 -9.33 -1.93
C ASN A 196 -15.78 -10.06 -0.75
N GLY A 197 -16.32 -9.30 0.21
CA GLY A 197 -17.11 -9.87 1.33
C GLY A 197 -18.34 -10.66 0.85
N GLU A 198 -19.07 -10.15 -0.14
CA GLU A 198 -20.20 -10.88 -0.75
C GLU A 198 -19.75 -12.22 -1.33
N ILE A 199 -18.63 -12.24 -2.09
CA ILE A 199 -18.08 -13.46 -2.70
C ILE A 199 -17.63 -14.45 -1.61
N MET A 200 -17.04 -13.98 -0.52
CA MET A 200 -16.67 -14.85 0.61
C MET A 200 -17.90 -15.54 1.20
N ALA A 201 -18.99 -14.81 1.45
CA ALA A 201 -20.24 -15.38 1.94
C ALA A 201 -20.89 -16.34 0.93
N GLU A 202 -20.87 -16.01 -0.37
CA GLU A 202 -21.34 -16.91 -1.44
C GLU A 202 -20.58 -18.24 -1.42
N ASN A 203 -19.26 -18.20 -1.24
CA ASN A 203 -18.43 -19.40 -1.16
C ASN A 203 -18.73 -20.23 0.09
N ASP A 204 -18.91 -19.59 1.24
CA ASP A 204 -19.26 -20.29 2.48
C ASP A 204 -20.64 -20.95 2.37
N ILE A 205 -21.66 -20.28 1.82
CA ILE A 205 -22.98 -20.82 1.57
C ILE A 205 -22.91 -22.02 0.61
N LYS A 206 -22.23 -21.85 -0.54
CA LYS A 206 -22.12 -22.90 -1.56
C LYS A 206 -21.43 -24.15 -1.03
N ASN A 207 -20.46 -24.01 -0.14
CA ASN A 207 -19.68 -25.11 0.42
C ASN A 207 -20.25 -25.66 1.74
N GLY A 208 -21.39 -25.16 2.22
CA GLY A 208 -21.98 -25.57 3.49
C GLY A 208 -21.11 -25.18 4.71
N LYS A 209 -20.31 -24.11 4.60
CA LYS A 209 -19.41 -23.63 5.63
C LYS A 209 -19.87 -22.33 6.31
N LEU A 210 -21.10 -21.89 6.01
CA LEU A 210 -21.66 -20.72 6.68
C LEU A 210 -21.84 -21.04 8.18
N PRO A 211 -21.16 -20.30 9.09
CA PRO A 211 -21.27 -20.57 10.51
C PRO A 211 -22.61 -20.10 11.09
N ASP A 212 -23.10 -20.81 12.10
CA ASP A 212 -24.25 -20.38 12.90
C ASP A 212 -23.80 -19.35 13.92
N VAL A 213 -23.92 -18.06 13.59
CA VAL A 213 -23.47 -16.94 14.42
C VAL A 213 -24.52 -15.85 14.55
N ASP A 214 -24.45 -15.09 15.64
CA ASP A 214 -25.37 -13.97 15.90
C ASP A 214 -25.04 -12.76 15.02
N TYR A 215 -23.74 -12.48 14.81
CA TYR A 215 -23.31 -11.30 14.06
C TYR A 215 -22.10 -11.55 13.18
N VAL A 216 -22.08 -10.85 12.05
CA VAL A 216 -20.87 -10.61 11.24
C VAL A 216 -20.25 -9.29 11.68
N CYS A 217 -18.95 -9.27 11.88
CA CYS A 217 -18.19 -8.15 12.41
C CYS A 217 -16.93 -7.90 11.57
N GLY A 218 -16.47 -6.66 11.49
CA GLY A 218 -15.22 -6.33 10.79
C GLY A 218 -14.13 -5.87 11.74
N ILE A 219 -12.89 -6.27 11.47
CA ILE A 219 -11.73 -5.69 12.14
C ILE A 219 -11.54 -4.25 11.64
N PRO A 220 -11.60 -3.24 12.51
CA PRO A 220 -11.44 -1.85 12.08
C PRO A 220 -10.02 -1.52 11.61
N ASP A 221 -9.87 -0.73 10.53
CA ASP A 221 -10.94 -0.17 9.70
C ASP A 221 -11.13 -0.98 8.40
N SER A 222 -10.07 -1.65 7.91
CA SER A 222 -9.99 -2.29 6.59
C SER A 222 -10.89 -3.54 6.45
N GLY A 223 -11.12 -4.29 7.54
CA GLY A 223 -12.02 -5.44 7.53
C GLY A 223 -13.50 -5.09 7.48
N VAL A 224 -13.89 -3.86 7.88
CA VAL A 224 -15.29 -3.46 8.00
C VAL A 224 -16.07 -3.55 6.68
N PRO A 225 -15.60 -3.00 5.54
CA PRO A 225 -16.35 -3.11 4.29
C PRO A 225 -16.51 -4.56 3.80
N HIS A 226 -15.48 -5.40 4.02
CA HIS A 226 -15.56 -6.84 3.71
C HIS A 226 -16.65 -7.52 4.56
N ALA A 227 -16.71 -7.19 5.86
CA ALA A 227 -17.73 -7.72 6.76
C ALA A 227 -19.14 -7.25 6.38
N ILE A 228 -19.32 -6.00 5.96
CA ILE A 228 -20.60 -5.48 5.46
C ILE A 228 -21.06 -6.28 4.24
N GLY A 229 -20.16 -6.53 3.27
CA GLY A 229 -20.46 -7.34 2.10
C GLY A 229 -20.85 -8.77 2.47
N TYR A 230 -20.11 -9.38 3.40
CA TYR A 230 -20.42 -10.72 3.90
C TYR A 230 -21.79 -10.78 4.59
N ALA A 231 -22.10 -9.82 5.47
CA ALA A 231 -23.38 -9.71 6.15
C ALA A 231 -24.54 -9.55 5.16
N ASN A 232 -24.42 -8.64 4.19
CA ASN A 232 -25.43 -8.40 3.18
C ASN A 232 -25.76 -9.66 2.38
N ARG A 233 -24.74 -10.48 2.05
CA ARG A 233 -24.94 -11.69 1.24
C ARG A 233 -25.39 -12.90 2.05
N SER A 234 -24.91 -13.04 3.28
CA SER A 234 -25.28 -14.18 4.15
C SER A 234 -26.64 -14.00 4.82
N GLY A 235 -27.13 -12.77 4.94
CA GLY A 235 -28.34 -12.44 5.71
C GLY A 235 -28.10 -12.39 7.24
N ILE A 236 -26.87 -12.61 7.71
CA ILE A 236 -26.51 -12.51 9.12
C ILE A 236 -26.30 -11.01 9.45
N PRO A 237 -26.89 -10.48 10.55
CA PRO A 237 -26.78 -9.08 10.90
C PRO A 237 -25.33 -8.62 11.08
N PHE A 238 -24.98 -7.42 10.58
CA PHE A 238 -23.70 -6.77 10.85
C PHE A 238 -23.74 -6.08 12.22
N ALA A 239 -22.68 -6.24 13.02
CA ALA A 239 -22.51 -5.53 14.28
C ALA A 239 -21.07 -5.01 14.44
N ARG A 240 -20.91 -4.02 15.34
CA ARG A 240 -19.60 -3.47 15.73
C ARG A 240 -19.34 -3.74 17.21
N PRO A 241 -18.89 -4.93 17.57
CA PRO A 241 -18.68 -5.34 18.96
C PRO A 241 -17.50 -4.63 19.63
N PHE A 242 -16.66 -3.95 18.86
CA PHE A 242 -15.69 -3.01 19.39
C PHE A 242 -15.50 -1.83 18.44
N ILE A 243 -15.13 -0.70 19.03
CA ILE A 243 -14.93 0.57 18.35
C ILE A 243 -13.45 0.93 18.45
N LYS A 244 -12.84 1.35 17.36
CA LYS A 244 -11.49 1.87 17.38
C LYS A 244 -11.46 3.24 18.05
N TYR A 245 -10.60 3.39 19.06
CA TYR A 245 -10.38 4.67 19.70
C TYR A 245 -9.49 5.56 18.84
N THR A 246 -10.11 6.46 18.09
CA THR A 246 -9.45 7.32 17.09
C THR A 246 -8.44 8.35 17.65
N PRO A 247 -8.55 8.89 18.90
CA PRO A 247 -7.53 9.77 19.47
C PRO A 247 -6.20 9.07 19.80
N THR A 248 -6.13 7.74 19.71
CA THR A 248 -4.89 7.03 19.97
C THR A 248 -3.91 7.15 18.80
N TRP A 249 -2.73 7.39 19.17
CA TRP A 249 -1.40 7.39 18.57
C TRP A 249 -1.30 6.91 17.10
N PRO A 250 -0.64 7.71 16.24
CA PRO A 250 -0.26 7.24 14.90
C PRO A 250 0.57 5.96 14.97
N ARG A 251 0.51 5.11 13.94
CA ARG A 251 1.30 3.85 13.83
C ARG A 251 2.80 4.00 14.09
N SER A 252 3.35 5.19 13.92
CA SER A 252 4.77 5.52 14.14
C SER A 252 5.19 5.55 15.62
N PHE A 253 4.26 5.61 16.56
CA PHE A 253 4.52 5.60 17.99
C PHE A 253 4.27 4.21 18.62
N MET A 254 4.89 3.17 18.09
CA MET A 254 4.93 1.87 18.76
C MET A 254 6.02 1.94 19.83
N PRO A 255 5.67 1.84 21.13
CA PRO A 255 6.66 1.82 22.19
C PRO A 255 7.64 0.67 22.02
N THR A 256 8.90 0.87 22.36
CA THR A 256 9.95 -0.15 22.30
C THR A 256 9.75 -1.25 23.35
N ASN A 257 9.01 -0.96 24.42
CA ASN A 257 8.74 -1.88 25.53
C ASN A 257 7.47 -2.70 25.27
N GLN A 258 7.55 -4.04 25.43
CA GLN A 258 6.43 -4.97 25.21
C GLN A 258 5.23 -4.67 26.09
N THR A 259 5.43 -4.31 27.38
CA THR A 259 4.34 -3.98 28.31
C THR A 259 3.55 -2.76 27.85
N MET A 260 4.24 -1.71 27.39
CA MET A 260 3.58 -0.53 26.81
C MET A 260 2.88 -0.84 25.50
N ARG A 261 3.44 -1.74 24.66
CA ARG A 261 2.77 -2.20 23.43
C ARG A 261 1.44 -2.88 23.74
N ASN A 262 1.42 -3.75 24.74
CA ASN A 262 0.21 -4.44 25.17
C ASN A 262 -0.83 -3.47 25.74
N GLN A 263 -0.41 -2.46 26.52
CA GLN A 263 -1.31 -1.41 27.00
C GLN A 263 -1.89 -0.57 25.87
N VAL A 264 -1.06 -0.15 24.91
CA VAL A 264 -1.50 0.61 23.72
C VAL A 264 -2.45 -0.23 22.85
N ALA A 265 -2.20 -1.53 22.70
CA ALA A 265 -3.10 -2.44 21.98
C ALA A 265 -4.47 -2.54 22.66
N LYS A 266 -4.51 -2.69 23.99
CA LYS A 266 -5.76 -2.69 24.80
C LYS A 266 -6.51 -1.35 24.73
N MET A 267 -5.82 -0.23 24.59
CA MET A 267 -6.45 1.10 24.44
C MET A 267 -7.02 1.37 23.06
N LYS A 268 -6.64 0.60 22.03
CA LYS A 268 -7.10 0.83 20.65
C LYS A 268 -8.54 0.42 20.40
N LEU A 269 -9.02 -0.59 21.11
CA LEU A 269 -10.34 -1.17 20.90
C LEU A 269 -11.17 -1.04 22.17
N ILE A 270 -12.32 -0.40 22.05
CA ILE A 270 -13.30 -0.26 23.13
C ILE A 270 -14.40 -1.29 22.89
N PRO A 271 -14.63 -2.27 23.83
CA PRO A 271 -15.66 -3.27 23.67
C PRO A 271 -17.06 -2.68 23.89
N VAL A 272 -18.03 -3.22 23.16
CA VAL A 272 -19.47 -3.02 23.38
C VAL A 272 -20.01 -4.33 23.95
N HIS A 273 -20.07 -4.43 25.28
CA HIS A 273 -20.33 -5.68 25.99
C HIS A 273 -21.61 -6.39 25.55
N GLU A 274 -22.70 -5.65 25.29
CA GLU A 274 -23.98 -6.21 24.84
C GLU A 274 -23.90 -6.91 23.48
N LEU A 275 -22.90 -6.56 22.68
CA LEU A 275 -22.65 -7.17 21.36
C LEU A 275 -21.62 -8.31 21.41
N ILE A 276 -21.03 -8.58 22.59
CA ILE A 276 -19.99 -9.61 22.78
C ILE A 276 -20.47 -10.70 23.73
N GLU A 277 -20.98 -10.33 24.91
CA GLU A 277 -21.29 -11.27 25.97
C GLU A 277 -22.34 -12.31 25.54
N GLY A 278 -21.97 -13.59 25.64
CA GLY A 278 -22.82 -14.71 25.26
C GLY A 278 -23.05 -14.86 23.73
N LYS A 279 -22.43 -14.06 22.88
CA LYS A 279 -22.64 -14.06 21.43
C LYS A 279 -21.66 -14.97 20.69
N LYS A 280 -22.13 -15.52 19.58
CA LYS A 280 -21.33 -16.17 18.56
C LYS A 280 -21.01 -15.13 17.46
N LEU A 281 -19.75 -14.90 17.18
CA LEU A 281 -19.29 -13.81 16.32
C LEU A 281 -18.47 -14.33 15.15
N LEU A 282 -18.73 -13.81 13.95
CA LEU A 282 -17.87 -13.99 12.78
C LEU A 282 -17.15 -12.67 12.50
N PHE A 283 -15.82 -12.67 12.59
CA PHE A 283 -15.00 -11.54 12.23
C PHE A 283 -14.39 -11.71 10.84
N VAL A 284 -14.43 -10.62 10.07
CA VAL A 284 -13.73 -10.51 8.78
C VAL A 284 -12.59 -9.54 8.94
N ASP A 285 -11.38 -9.98 8.59
CA ASP A 285 -10.18 -9.15 8.49
C ASP A 285 -9.71 -9.08 7.03
N ASP A 286 -8.93 -8.07 6.69
CA ASP A 286 -8.40 -7.92 5.33
C ASP A 286 -7.34 -8.98 5.00
N SER A 287 -6.48 -9.31 5.96
CA SER A 287 -5.36 -10.22 5.75
C SER A 287 -4.83 -10.83 7.05
N ILE A 288 -4.22 -12.01 6.94
CA ILE A 288 -3.49 -12.67 8.02
C ILE A 288 -2.02 -12.73 7.63
N VAL A 289 -1.18 -12.00 8.39
CA VAL A 289 0.27 -11.93 8.13
C VAL A 289 1.04 -12.74 9.19
N ARG A 290 1.17 -12.21 10.42
CA ARG A 290 1.90 -12.87 11.52
C ARG A 290 1.00 -13.59 12.52
N GLY A 291 -0.31 -13.41 12.41
CA GLY A 291 -1.30 -13.98 13.30
C GLY A 291 -1.37 -13.38 14.72
N THR A 292 -0.42 -12.52 15.10
CA THR A 292 -0.36 -11.93 16.46
C THR A 292 -1.59 -11.07 16.75
N GLN A 293 -1.94 -10.16 15.85
CA GLN A 293 -3.10 -9.27 16.00
C GLN A 293 -4.40 -10.07 16.07
N MET A 294 -4.52 -11.10 15.23
CA MET A 294 -5.70 -11.98 15.22
C MET A 294 -5.83 -12.72 16.56
N ARG A 295 -4.74 -13.29 17.09
CA ARG A 295 -4.73 -13.97 18.38
C ARG A 295 -5.15 -13.04 19.52
N GLU A 296 -4.53 -11.87 19.61
CA GLU A 296 -4.86 -10.85 20.62
C GLU A 296 -6.34 -10.42 20.53
N THR A 297 -6.87 -10.29 19.31
CA THR A 297 -8.30 -9.96 19.12
C THR A 297 -9.22 -11.06 19.59
N VAL A 298 -8.92 -12.32 19.28
CA VAL A 298 -9.71 -13.47 19.68
C VAL A 298 -9.68 -13.64 21.23
N GLU A 299 -8.49 -13.53 21.84
CA GLU A 299 -8.33 -13.56 23.29
C GLU A 299 -9.15 -12.45 23.96
N PHE A 300 -9.07 -11.22 23.45
CA PHE A 300 -9.84 -10.08 23.93
C PHE A 300 -11.36 -10.32 23.88
N LEU A 301 -11.86 -10.94 22.80
CA LEU A 301 -13.30 -11.25 22.67
C LEU A 301 -13.76 -12.29 23.71
N TYR A 302 -12.98 -13.35 23.93
CA TYR A 302 -13.28 -14.35 24.95
C TYR A 302 -13.18 -13.77 26.37
N GLU A 303 -12.19 -12.91 26.66
CA GLU A 303 -12.10 -12.18 27.92
C GLU A 303 -13.33 -11.30 28.20
N ASN A 304 -14.01 -10.81 27.14
CA ASN A 304 -15.24 -10.03 27.21
C ASN A 304 -16.53 -10.88 27.09
N GLY A 305 -16.41 -12.21 27.22
CA GLY A 305 -17.56 -13.11 27.33
C GLY A 305 -18.14 -13.61 25.99
N ALA A 306 -17.43 -13.51 24.89
CA ALA A 306 -17.85 -14.13 23.62
C ALA A 306 -18.02 -15.64 23.80
N LYS A 307 -19.10 -16.20 23.24
CA LYS A 307 -19.38 -17.64 23.30
C LYS A 307 -18.59 -18.42 22.26
N GLU A 308 -18.48 -17.87 21.07
CA GLU A 308 -17.82 -18.49 19.94
C GLU A 308 -17.29 -17.40 19.00
N VAL A 309 -16.08 -17.59 18.44
CA VAL A 309 -15.45 -16.64 17.51
C VAL A 309 -14.97 -17.38 16.28
N HIS A 310 -15.50 -16.99 15.13
CA HIS A 310 -15.04 -17.41 13.80
C HIS A 310 -14.28 -16.28 13.12
N MET A 311 -13.27 -16.62 12.30
CA MET A 311 -12.49 -15.66 11.54
C MET A 311 -12.56 -15.98 10.06
N ARG A 312 -12.61 -14.92 9.24
CA ARG A 312 -12.45 -14.99 7.78
C ARG A 312 -11.42 -13.94 7.34
N SER A 313 -10.56 -14.31 6.42
CA SER A 313 -9.60 -13.41 5.78
C SER A 313 -10.07 -13.05 4.38
N ALA A 314 -10.08 -11.76 4.06
CA ALA A 314 -10.51 -11.26 2.75
C ALA A 314 -9.50 -11.54 1.62
N CYS A 315 -8.27 -11.91 1.97
CA CYS A 315 -7.27 -12.38 1.01
C CYS A 315 -6.72 -13.76 1.39
N PRO A 316 -6.12 -14.49 0.44
CA PRO A 316 -5.40 -15.72 0.73
C PRO A 316 -4.28 -15.51 1.75
N PRO A 317 -3.80 -16.56 2.43
CA PRO A 317 -2.67 -16.47 3.36
C PRO A 317 -1.44 -15.86 2.70
N ILE A 318 -0.78 -14.93 3.40
CA ILE A 318 0.44 -14.30 2.93
C ILE A 318 1.61 -15.26 3.10
N MET A 319 2.16 -15.72 1.96
CA MET A 319 3.25 -16.72 1.91
C MET A 319 4.64 -16.10 1.74
N TYR A 320 4.72 -14.83 1.29
CA TYR A 320 5.97 -14.14 0.98
C TYR A 320 5.92 -12.69 1.44
N GLY A 321 7.07 -12.16 1.90
CA GLY A 321 7.24 -10.73 2.15
C GLY A 321 7.11 -9.92 0.86
N CYS A 322 6.64 -8.67 0.98
CA CYS A 322 6.52 -7.76 -0.17
C CYS A 322 7.91 -7.37 -0.67
N LYS A 323 8.21 -7.65 -1.94
CA LYS A 323 9.49 -7.33 -2.60
C LYS A 323 9.47 -5.98 -3.35
N TYR A 324 8.32 -5.33 -3.44
CA TYR A 324 8.13 -4.19 -4.35
C TYR A 324 7.65 -2.91 -3.66
N LEU A 325 6.77 -3.02 -2.67
CA LEU A 325 6.05 -1.87 -2.09
C LEU A 325 6.18 -1.78 -0.57
N ASN A 326 6.91 -2.70 0.05
CA ASN A 326 7.14 -2.76 1.50
C ASN A 326 5.85 -2.81 2.36
N PHE A 327 4.76 -3.34 1.82
CA PHE A 327 3.49 -3.48 2.55
C PHE A 327 3.57 -4.53 3.67
N SER A 328 4.47 -5.48 3.54
CA SER A 328 4.79 -6.45 4.58
C SER A 328 6.29 -6.40 4.86
N ARG A 329 6.65 -5.77 5.99
CA ARG A 329 8.03 -5.74 6.49
C ARG A 329 8.26 -7.00 7.30
N SER A 330 8.80 -8.05 6.68
CA SER A 330 9.34 -9.19 7.40
C SER A 330 10.84 -9.30 7.15
N THR A 331 11.60 -9.49 8.20
CA THR A 331 13.06 -9.76 8.12
C THR A 331 13.32 -11.22 7.72
N SER A 332 12.35 -12.09 7.98
CA SER A 332 12.36 -13.50 7.60
C SER A 332 10.99 -13.93 7.08
N GLU A 333 10.96 -14.78 6.07
CA GLU A 333 9.71 -15.40 5.58
C GLU A 333 9.05 -16.29 6.65
N MET A 334 9.83 -16.79 7.61
CA MET A 334 9.33 -17.58 8.76
C MET A 334 8.60 -16.71 9.83
N GLU A 335 8.55 -15.40 9.67
CA GLU A 335 7.63 -14.55 10.47
C GLU A 335 6.17 -14.64 9.97
N LEU A 336 5.93 -15.23 8.80
CA LEU A 336 4.61 -15.41 8.22
C LEU A 336 3.93 -16.63 8.83
N ILE A 337 2.80 -16.43 9.51
CA ILE A 337 2.10 -17.51 10.24
C ILE A 337 1.72 -18.69 9.35
N ALA A 338 1.33 -18.42 8.10
CA ALA A 338 0.98 -19.47 7.14
C ALA A 338 2.15 -20.40 6.87
N ARG A 339 3.37 -19.85 6.74
CA ARG A 339 4.58 -20.66 6.56
C ARG A 339 4.96 -21.45 7.81
N GLN A 340 4.81 -20.85 8.98
CA GLN A 340 5.04 -21.56 10.25
C GLN A 340 4.13 -22.78 10.38
N ILE A 341 2.82 -22.60 10.13
CA ILE A 341 1.84 -23.70 10.21
C ILE A 341 2.15 -24.82 9.20
N ILE A 342 2.56 -24.47 7.98
CA ILE A 342 2.91 -25.46 6.96
C ILE A 342 4.19 -26.20 7.35
N ASP A 343 5.21 -25.48 7.84
CA ASP A 343 6.47 -26.08 8.29
C ASP A 343 6.26 -27.04 9.48
N GLU A 344 5.38 -26.65 10.43
CA GLU A 344 5.00 -27.51 11.56
C GLU A 344 4.21 -28.75 11.14
N ALA A 345 3.32 -28.62 10.14
CA ALA A 345 2.43 -29.71 9.70
C ALA A 345 3.08 -30.68 8.70
N GLU A 346 3.87 -30.17 7.76
CA GLU A 346 4.36 -30.89 6.59
C GLU A 346 5.89 -30.89 6.49
N GLY A 347 6.57 -30.13 7.37
CA GLY A 347 8.00 -29.88 7.32
C GLY A 347 8.40 -28.86 6.24
N ALA A 348 9.70 -28.54 6.17
CA ALA A 348 10.24 -27.53 5.26
C ALA A 348 9.99 -27.83 3.76
N ASP A 349 9.78 -29.08 3.38
CA ASP A 349 9.50 -29.48 2.01
C ASP A 349 8.08 -29.15 1.56
N GLY A 350 7.09 -29.12 2.46
CA GLY A 350 5.71 -28.72 2.16
C GLY A 350 5.60 -27.27 1.65
N ILE A 351 6.50 -26.39 2.10
CA ILE A 351 6.54 -24.98 1.68
C ILE A 351 6.97 -24.81 0.21
N ARG A 352 7.67 -25.77 -0.37
CA ARG A 352 8.19 -25.70 -1.74
C ARG A 352 7.13 -25.94 -2.82
N PHE A 353 5.99 -26.50 -2.46
CA PHE A 353 4.93 -26.90 -3.38
C PHE A 353 3.69 -25.97 -3.37
N ILE A 354 3.78 -24.84 -2.65
CA ILE A 354 2.76 -23.78 -2.57
C ILE A 354 3.31 -22.51 -3.23
#